data_86497378e9a324df732a098fcc137281
#
_entry.id   86497378e9a324df732a098fcc137281
#
_cell.length_a   1.000
_cell.length_b   1.000
_cell.length_c   1.000
_cell.angle_alpha   90.00
_cell.angle_beta   90.00
_cell.angle_gamma   90.00
#
_symmetry.space_group_name_H-M   'P 1'
#
loop_
_entity.id
_entity.type
_entity.pdbx_description
1 polymer ?
#
loop_
_entity_poly.entity_id
_entity_poly.type
_entity_poly.pdbx_seq_one_letter_code
_entity_poly.pdbx_strand_id
1 'polypeptide(L)'
;MFHYIEMYLYMIICIIGSGGREHAICKTISFSSKISKIYCLPGNAGTEELAENIDLDINNFDKVLKFLKDTKVDLVIVGPEKPLVNGIVDLLENNGIKVFGPRKIPSQLEGSKTFTKNICKKYNIPT
;
A
#
# COMPACT_ATOMS: atom_id res chain seq x y z
N MET A 1 3.55 -34.38 25.02
CA MET A 1 2.94 -33.03 25.06
C MET A 1 3.54 -32.22 23.92
N PHE A 2 2.75 -31.96 22.89
CA PHE A 2 3.19 -31.12 21.77
C PHE A 2 3.00 -29.67 22.19
N HIS A 3 4.11 -28.97 22.43
CA HIS A 3 4.07 -27.52 22.43
C HIS A 3 3.85 -27.13 20.96
N TYR A 4 2.63 -26.77 20.61
CA TYR A 4 2.41 -25.94 19.43
C TYR A 4 3.14 -24.64 19.76
N ILE A 5 4.36 -24.51 19.25
CA ILE A 5 4.94 -23.20 19.03
C ILE A 5 3.99 -22.61 18.01
N GLU A 6 3.06 -21.78 18.47
CA GLU A 6 2.39 -20.82 17.59
C GLU A 6 3.52 -20.01 16.98
N MET A 7 3.97 -20.41 15.80
CA MET A 7 4.77 -19.54 14.96
C MET A 7 3.83 -18.40 14.60
N TYR A 8 3.79 -17.38 15.47
CA TYR A 8 3.24 -16.10 15.09
C TYR A 8 4.05 -15.64 13.89
N LEU A 9 3.45 -15.76 12.71
CA LEU A 9 4.00 -15.18 11.50
C LEU A 9 3.89 -13.66 11.67
N TYR A 10 4.94 -13.08 12.22
CA TYR A 10 5.06 -11.64 12.29
C TYR A 10 5.15 -11.09 10.87
N MET A 11 4.29 -10.12 10.57
CA MET A 11 4.20 -9.52 9.24
C MET A 11 5.13 -8.31 9.13
N ILE A 12 5.78 -8.20 7.99
CA ILE A 12 6.46 -6.98 7.54
C ILE A 12 5.52 -6.25 6.59
N ILE A 13 5.16 -5.02 6.92
CA ILE A 13 4.24 -4.20 6.14
C ILE A 13 4.98 -3.01 5.54
N CYS A 14 4.64 -2.67 4.31
CA CYS A 14 5.09 -1.47 3.64
C CYS A 14 3.90 -0.58 3.31
N ILE A 15 3.95 0.68 3.73
CA ILE A 15 2.97 1.72 3.40
C ILE A 15 3.58 2.63 2.34
N ILE A 16 2.93 2.73 1.19
CA ILE A 16 3.35 3.63 0.11
C ILE A 16 2.60 4.95 0.24
N GLY A 17 3.35 6.03 0.32
CA GLY A 17 2.85 7.39 0.44
C GLY A 17 3.50 8.21 1.54
N SER A 18 3.14 9.49 1.63
CA SER A 18 3.77 10.46 2.53
C SER A 18 2.78 11.41 3.21
N GLY A 19 1.49 11.15 3.08
CA GLY A 19 0.44 12.03 3.59
C GLY A 19 -0.07 11.68 4.98
N GLY A 20 -1.04 12.45 5.45
CA GLY A 20 -1.71 12.22 6.75
C GLY A 20 -2.48 10.91 6.80
N ARG A 21 -3.02 10.46 5.66
CA ARG A 21 -3.67 9.15 5.55
C ARG A 21 -2.69 8.01 5.86
N GLU A 22 -1.52 8.03 5.26
CA GLU A 22 -0.47 7.04 5.49
C GLU A 22 0.04 7.08 6.93
N HIS A 23 0.18 8.27 7.51
CA HIS A 23 0.52 8.42 8.93
C HIS A 23 -0.54 7.80 9.85
N ALA A 24 -1.82 8.06 9.60
CA ALA A 24 -2.92 7.48 10.38
C ALA A 24 -2.96 5.95 10.28
N ILE A 25 -2.78 5.40 9.09
CA ILE A 25 -2.68 3.95 8.86
C ILE A 25 -1.49 3.37 9.62
N CYS A 26 -0.32 3.97 9.49
CA CYS A 26 0.91 3.55 10.17
C CYS A 26 0.70 3.51 11.68
N LYS A 27 0.14 4.56 12.26
CA LYS A 27 -0.15 4.63 13.69
C LYS A 27 -1.10 3.52 14.14
N THR A 28 -2.17 3.31 13.39
CA THR A 28 -3.18 2.29 13.74
C THR A 28 -2.59 0.88 13.72
N ILE A 29 -1.85 0.52 12.67
CA ILE A 29 -1.27 -0.82 12.56
C ILE A 29 -0.08 -1.05 13.50
N SER A 30 0.59 0.01 13.94
CA SER A 30 1.71 -0.11 14.89
C SER A 30 1.31 -0.69 16.25
N PHE A 31 0.03 -0.65 16.60
CA PHE A 31 -0.49 -1.28 17.81
C PHE A 31 -0.71 -2.79 17.70
N SER A 32 -0.62 -3.36 16.50
CA SER A 32 -0.82 -4.79 16.32
C SER A 32 0.40 -5.60 16.74
N SER A 33 0.20 -6.58 17.60
CA SER A 33 1.26 -7.52 18.01
C SER A 33 1.69 -8.48 16.88
N LYS A 34 0.97 -8.51 15.77
CA LYS A 34 1.25 -9.38 14.61
C LYS A 34 2.22 -8.74 13.61
N ILE A 35 2.59 -7.48 13.82
CA ILE A 35 3.50 -6.75 12.93
C ILE A 35 4.87 -6.65 13.58
N SER A 36 5.91 -7.09 12.87
CA SER A 36 7.30 -7.01 13.32
C SER A 36 8.02 -5.78 12.80
N LYS A 37 7.65 -5.29 11.62
CA LYS A 37 8.31 -4.16 10.97
C LYS A 37 7.33 -3.42 10.07
N ILE A 38 7.43 -2.08 10.08
CA ILE A 38 6.72 -1.20 9.15
C ILE A 38 7.75 -0.37 8.39
N TYR A 39 7.64 -0.36 7.07
CA TYR A 39 8.33 0.56 6.18
C TYR A 39 7.35 1.58 5.61
N CYS A 40 7.78 2.81 5.43
CA CYS A 40 7.02 3.83 4.71
C CYS A 40 7.84 4.34 3.53
N LEU A 41 7.23 4.40 2.35
CA LEU A 41 7.86 4.85 1.10
C LEU A 41 7.13 6.09 0.57
N PRO A 42 7.67 7.29 0.65
CA PRO A 42 8.85 7.68 1.40
C PRO A 42 8.57 7.98 2.89
N GLY A 43 7.30 8.03 3.31
CA GLY A 43 6.89 8.42 4.64
C GLY A 43 6.98 9.93 4.89
N ASN A 44 6.86 10.32 6.15
CA ASN A 44 6.95 11.70 6.63
C ASN A 44 7.49 11.76 8.06
N ALA A 45 7.53 12.95 8.66
CA ALA A 45 8.02 13.12 10.03
C ALA A 45 7.20 12.34 11.06
N GLY A 46 5.89 12.19 10.85
CA GLY A 46 5.02 11.43 11.75
C GLY A 46 5.25 9.91 11.66
N THR A 47 5.47 9.38 10.45
CA THR A 47 5.76 7.96 10.26
C THR A 47 7.16 7.57 10.73
N GLU A 48 8.10 8.50 10.75
CA GLU A 48 9.47 8.25 11.23
C GLU A 48 9.51 7.80 12.69
N GLU A 49 8.57 8.26 13.51
CA GLU A 49 8.46 7.87 14.92
C GLU A 49 7.92 6.43 15.10
N LEU A 50 7.24 5.89 14.11
CA LEU A 50 6.48 4.63 14.19
C LEU A 50 7.06 3.53 13.28
N ALA A 51 7.80 3.90 12.26
CA ALA A 51 8.24 3.03 11.18
C ALA A 51 9.61 3.48 10.66
N GLU A 52 10.16 2.73 9.73
CA GLU A 52 11.35 3.13 8.99
C GLU A 52 10.93 3.78 7.67
N ASN A 53 11.22 5.05 7.52
CA ASN A 53 11.05 5.77 6.26
C ASN A 53 12.19 5.44 5.31
N ILE A 54 11.84 5.12 4.08
CA ILE A 54 12.82 4.86 3.02
C ILE A 54 12.62 5.89 1.93
N ASP A 55 13.61 6.73 1.71
CA ASP A 55 13.61 7.75 0.67
C ASP A 55 13.74 7.11 -0.71
N LEU A 56 12.61 6.75 -1.28
CA LEU A 56 12.49 6.07 -2.55
C LEU A 56 11.38 6.69 -3.38
N ASP A 57 11.66 6.98 -4.65
CA ASP A 57 10.65 7.49 -5.58
C ASP A 57 9.63 6.39 -5.89
N ILE A 58 8.42 6.57 -5.33
CA ILE A 58 7.31 5.63 -5.51
C ILE A 58 6.74 5.57 -6.93
N ASN A 59 7.12 6.49 -7.81
CA ASN A 59 6.76 6.43 -9.23
C ASN A 59 7.74 5.56 -10.03
N ASN A 60 8.89 5.24 -9.46
CA ASN A 60 9.82 4.27 -10.02
C ASN A 60 9.47 2.86 -9.55
N PHE A 61 8.58 2.20 -10.28
CA PHE A 61 8.04 0.90 -9.87
C PHE A 61 9.09 -0.22 -9.82
N ASP A 62 10.13 -0.15 -10.64
CA ASP A 62 11.21 -1.13 -10.60
C ASP A 62 11.97 -1.06 -9.28
N LYS A 63 12.26 0.15 -8.81
CA LYS A 63 12.91 0.36 -7.51
C LYS A 63 12.01 -0.06 -6.34
N VAL A 64 10.71 0.27 -6.42
CA VAL A 64 9.73 -0.16 -5.41
C VAL A 64 9.67 -1.68 -5.34
N LEU A 65 9.52 -2.35 -6.47
CA LEU A 65 9.45 -3.81 -6.54
C LEU A 65 10.72 -4.47 -5.99
N LYS A 66 11.89 -3.96 -6.37
CA LYS A 66 13.17 -4.46 -5.85
C LYS A 66 13.24 -4.33 -4.33
N PHE A 67 12.91 -3.18 -3.78
CA PHE A 67 12.90 -2.95 -2.34
C PHE A 67 11.97 -3.92 -1.60
N LEU A 68 10.74 -4.11 -2.12
CA LEU A 68 9.76 -4.99 -1.51
C LEU A 68 10.22 -6.46 -1.51
N LYS A 69 10.89 -6.91 -2.57
CA LYS A 69 11.46 -8.25 -2.65
C LYS A 69 12.65 -8.43 -1.73
N ASP A 70 13.58 -7.48 -1.73
CA ASP A 70 14.80 -7.54 -0.92
C ASP A 70 14.49 -7.53 0.59
N THR A 71 13.46 -6.80 1.00
CA THR A 71 13.03 -6.71 2.41
C THR A 71 11.99 -7.75 2.81
N LYS A 72 11.54 -8.58 1.89
CA LYS A 72 10.54 -9.65 2.12
C LYS A 72 9.25 -9.14 2.75
N VAL A 73 8.74 -8.03 2.24
CA VAL A 73 7.47 -7.44 2.70
C VAL A 73 6.31 -8.42 2.45
N ASP A 74 5.48 -8.61 3.46
CA ASP A 74 4.33 -9.53 3.41
C ASP A 74 3.07 -8.87 2.86
N LEU A 75 2.88 -7.57 3.13
CA LEU A 75 1.72 -6.81 2.68
C LEU A 75 2.10 -5.37 2.38
N VAL A 76 1.63 -4.88 1.26
CA VAL A 76 1.77 -3.48 0.85
C VAL A 76 0.43 -2.77 0.94
N ILE A 77 0.42 -1.55 1.48
CA ILE A 77 -0.74 -0.66 1.52
C ILE A 77 -0.42 0.57 0.68
N VAL A 78 -1.23 0.86 -0.32
CA VAL A 78 -1.02 2.01 -1.23
C VAL A 78 -2.01 3.12 -0.89
N GLY A 79 -1.50 4.27 -0.45
CA GLY A 79 -2.31 5.42 -0.09
C GLY A 79 -2.62 6.38 -1.23
N PRO A 80 -1.63 6.89 -2.00
CA PRO A 80 -1.85 7.94 -3.00
C PRO A 80 -2.45 7.40 -4.30
N GLU A 81 -3.22 8.27 -4.98
CA GLU A 81 -3.93 7.91 -6.22
C GLU A 81 -2.99 7.69 -7.42
N LYS A 82 -1.92 8.49 -7.54
CA LYS A 82 -1.06 8.47 -8.72
C LYS A 82 -0.43 7.10 -9.01
N PRO A 83 0.21 6.43 -8.06
CA PRO A 83 0.71 5.08 -8.30
C PRO A 83 -0.41 4.06 -8.58
N LEU A 84 -1.60 4.23 -7.99
CA LEU A 84 -2.74 3.36 -8.24
C LEU A 84 -3.21 3.44 -9.69
N VAL A 85 -3.44 4.65 -10.21
CA VAL A 85 -3.87 4.85 -11.61
C VAL A 85 -2.78 4.46 -12.62
N ASN A 86 -1.53 4.45 -12.20
CA ASN A 86 -0.39 3.99 -13.01
C ASN A 86 -0.15 2.47 -12.92
N GLY A 87 -0.95 1.74 -12.14
CA GLY A 87 -0.98 0.28 -12.14
C GLY A 87 -0.03 -0.41 -11.18
N ILE A 88 0.37 0.24 -10.08
CA ILE A 88 1.27 -0.40 -9.09
C ILE A 88 0.68 -1.68 -8.51
N VAL A 89 -0.62 -1.70 -8.23
CA VAL A 89 -1.29 -2.89 -7.65
C VAL A 89 -1.21 -4.06 -8.61
N ASP A 90 -1.50 -3.83 -9.89
CA ASP A 90 -1.43 -4.87 -10.94
C ASP A 90 0.00 -5.43 -11.03
N LEU A 91 1.00 -4.56 -11.01
CA LEU A 91 2.41 -4.98 -11.03
C LEU A 91 2.79 -5.84 -9.82
N LEU A 92 2.43 -5.39 -8.63
CA LEU A 92 2.77 -6.11 -7.39
C LEU A 92 2.06 -7.46 -7.31
N GLU A 93 0.78 -7.53 -7.63
CA GLU A 93 0.04 -8.79 -7.68
C GLU A 93 0.64 -9.77 -8.68
N ASN A 94 1.03 -9.30 -9.88
CA ASN A 94 1.68 -10.12 -10.90
C ASN A 94 3.06 -10.66 -10.45
N ASN A 95 3.66 -10.04 -9.46
CA ASN A 95 4.92 -10.48 -8.84
C ASN A 95 4.72 -11.23 -7.52
N GLY A 96 3.49 -11.67 -7.23
CA GLY A 96 3.17 -12.46 -6.04
C GLY A 96 3.19 -11.69 -4.72
N ILE A 97 3.18 -10.36 -4.76
CA ILE A 97 3.15 -9.51 -3.58
C ILE A 97 1.71 -9.19 -3.22
N LYS A 98 1.33 -9.43 -1.97
CA LYS A 98 0.01 -9.04 -1.46
C LYS A 98 -0.05 -7.53 -1.29
N VAL A 99 -1.09 -6.91 -1.85
CA VAL A 99 -1.25 -5.47 -1.84
C VAL A 99 -2.71 -5.08 -1.56
N PHE A 100 -2.88 -4.09 -0.71
CA PHE A 100 -4.17 -3.47 -0.44
C PHE A 100 -4.26 -2.15 -1.20
N GLY A 101 -5.18 -2.10 -2.15
CA GLY A 101 -5.45 -0.96 -3.02
C GLY A 101 -6.19 -1.40 -4.27
N PRO A 102 -6.89 -0.48 -4.94
CA PRO A 102 -7.58 -0.80 -6.18
C PRO A 102 -6.59 -1.00 -7.33
N ARG A 103 -6.92 -1.94 -8.23
CA ARG A 103 -6.20 -2.13 -9.48
C ARG A 103 -6.35 -0.89 -10.38
N LYS A 104 -5.55 -0.82 -11.44
CA LYS A 104 -5.47 0.33 -12.35
C LYS A 104 -6.85 0.75 -12.88
N ILE A 105 -7.67 -0.17 -13.37
CA ILE A 105 -8.98 0.16 -13.94
C ILE A 105 -9.94 0.72 -12.90
N PRO A 106 -10.20 0.04 -11.76
CA PRO A 106 -11.04 0.61 -10.70
C PRO A 106 -10.54 1.94 -10.14
N SER A 107 -9.22 2.14 -10.06
CA SER A 107 -8.64 3.37 -9.53
C SER A 107 -8.96 4.61 -10.38
N GLN A 108 -9.38 4.43 -11.64
CA GLN A 108 -9.82 5.53 -12.49
C GLN A 108 -11.07 6.24 -11.96
N LEU A 109 -11.85 5.61 -11.09
CA LEU A 109 -13.00 6.26 -10.44
C LEU A 109 -12.57 7.48 -9.61
N GLU A 110 -11.41 7.44 -9.01
CA GLU A 110 -10.84 8.57 -8.27
C GLU A 110 -9.94 9.44 -9.16
N GLY A 111 -9.14 8.80 -10.02
CA GLY A 111 -8.14 9.47 -10.83
C GLY A 111 -8.66 10.18 -12.08
N SER A 112 -9.89 9.90 -12.53
CA SER A 112 -10.45 10.45 -13.78
C SER A 112 -11.90 10.86 -13.62
N LYS A 113 -12.16 12.18 -13.61
CA LYS A 113 -13.53 12.73 -13.58
C LYS A 113 -14.35 12.27 -14.79
N THR A 114 -13.74 12.21 -15.97
CA THR A 114 -14.41 11.76 -17.20
C THR A 114 -14.83 10.31 -17.09
N PHE A 115 -13.94 9.44 -16.61
CA PHE A 115 -14.26 8.02 -16.41
C PHE A 115 -15.42 7.86 -15.44
N THR A 116 -15.37 8.54 -14.29
CA THR A 116 -16.43 8.49 -13.26
C THR A 116 -17.77 9.00 -13.81
N LYS A 117 -17.78 10.12 -14.52
CA LYS A 117 -19.00 10.67 -15.15
C LYS A 117 -19.60 9.70 -16.16
N ASN A 118 -18.78 9.04 -16.95
CA ASN A 118 -19.24 8.03 -17.93
C ASN A 118 -19.86 6.81 -17.23
N ILE A 119 -19.25 6.33 -16.15
CA ILE A 119 -19.81 5.24 -15.35
C ILE A 119 -21.14 5.65 -14.75
N CYS A 120 -21.20 6.83 -14.11
CA CYS A 120 -22.44 7.35 -13.53
C CYS A 120 -23.57 7.47 -14.55
N LYS A 121 -23.25 7.99 -15.75
CA LYS A 121 -24.21 8.07 -16.87
C LYS A 121 -24.71 6.69 -17.31
N LYS A 122 -23.77 5.73 -17.46
CA LYS A 122 -24.10 4.36 -17.90
C LYS A 122 -25.06 3.66 -16.96
N TYR A 123 -24.90 3.87 -15.65
CA TYR A 123 -25.68 3.19 -14.62
C TYR A 123 -26.74 4.08 -13.95
N ASN A 124 -27.03 5.26 -14.52
CA ASN A 124 -28.01 6.22 -14.01
C ASN A 124 -27.77 6.63 -12.54
N ILE A 125 -26.50 6.78 -12.16
CA ILE A 125 -26.09 7.23 -10.83
C ILE A 125 -26.05 8.77 -10.82
N PRO A 126 -26.78 9.43 -9.90
CA PRO A 126 -26.72 10.89 -9.75
C PRO A 126 -25.30 11.37 -9.45
N THR A 127 -24.90 12.45 -10.08
CA THR A 127 -23.57 13.06 -9.83
C THR A 127 -23.63 14.58 -9.87
#